data_086df459089d61126187b51cd1ba0600
#
_entry.id   086df459089d61126187b51cd1ba0600
#
_cell.length_a   1.000
_cell.length_b   1.000
_cell.length_c   1.000
_cell.angle_alpha   90.00
_cell.angle_beta   90.00
_cell.angle_gamma   90.00
#
_symmetry.space_group_name_H-M   'P 1'
#
loop_
_entity.id
_entity.type
_entity.pdbx_description
1 polymer ?
#
loop_
_entity_poly.entity_id
_entity_poly.type
_entity_poly.pdbx_seq_one_letter_code
_entity_poly.pdbx_strand_id
1 'polypeptide(L)'
;MQLPIMAPKNDAPEIAAISPRREMGAYEALWLEKGASFKSIAEKFAADPKALPSDFVPPARADECAAEVLRILKGRGVHRFGVRVNHAGDYPARLRDARHPVELLYYQGAWELTEKRCVAVVGTRKPTDDGIGRAERLARELVKRGFTVVSGLAAGIDTATHRAAMETGSTIAVIGTPLGDYYPRENRDLQDQIARHFLLISQVPLLRYRRQPVPQNRFFFLERNVTMSALTEATVIVEASETSGTLTQARAALYQGRKLFILNSCFEREDLTWPARFEAQGAIRVREPDEIWKALD
;
A
#
# COMPACT_ATOMS: atom_id res chain seq x y z
N MET A 1 61.80 1.80 1.31
CA MET A 1 60.88 1.86 0.12
C MET A 1 59.49 1.45 0.62
N GLN A 2 58.70 2.44 1.07
CA GLN A 2 57.35 2.19 1.59
C GLN A 2 56.33 2.28 0.45
N LEU A 3 55.56 1.22 0.26
CA LEU A 3 54.43 1.20 -0.68
C LEU A 3 53.26 2.03 -0.12
N PRO A 4 52.58 2.84 -0.94
CA PRO A 4 51.41 3.59 -0.48
C PRO A 4 50.22 2.66 -0.24
N ILE A 5 49.64 2.78 0.93
CA ILE A 5 48.37 2.12 1.30
C ILE A 5 47.27 2.81 0.48
N MET A 6 46.72 2.09 -0.50
CA MET A 6 45.50 2.53 -1.19
C MET A 6 44.33 2.41 -0.24
N ALA A 7 43.68 3.54 0.06
CA ALA A 7 42.42 3.58 0.76
C ALA A 7 41.32 2.88 -0.11
N PRO A 8 40.42 2.10 0.48
CA PRO A 8 39.33 1.52 -0.30
C PRO A 8 38.42 2.63 -0.84
N LYS A 9 38.19 2.64 -2.15
CA LYS A 9 37.13 3.45 -2.77
C LYS A 9 35.81 2.97 -2.25
N ASN A 10 35.15 3.83 -1.49
CA ASN A 10 33.76 3.62 -1.05
C ASN A 10 32.84 3.91 -2.26
N ASP A 11 32.63 2.91 -3.11
CA ASP A 11 31.64 2.95 -4.21
C ASP A 11 30.23 2.65 -3.66
N ALA A 12 29.80 3.35 -2.61
CA ALA A 12 28.38 3.47 -2.31
C ALA A 12 27.79 4.37 -3.41
N PRO A 13 26.71 3.94 -4.11
CA PRO A 13 26.09 4.78 -5.12
C PRO A 13 25.66 6.09 -4.46
N GLU A 14 26.17 7.21 -4.99
CA GLU A 14 25.78 8.56 -4.59
C GLU A 14 24.28 8.70 -4.87
N ILE A 15 23.46 8.54 -3.82
CA ILE A 15 22.00 8.75 -3.93
C ILE A 15 21.86 10.25 -4.18
N ALA A 16 21.58 10.62 -5.42
CA ALA A 16 21.33 12.00 -5.81
C ALA A 16 20.28 12.60 -4.87
N ALA A 17 20.61 13.69 -4.20
CA ALA A 17 19.70 14.38 -3.31
C ALA A 17 18.50 14.88 -4.11
N ILE A 18 17.35 14.22 -3.99
CA ILE A 18 16.11 14.64 -4.64
C ILE A 18 15.41 15.70 -3.80
N SER A 19 14.64 16.56 -4.46
CA SER A 19 13.73 17.48 -3.79
C SER A 19 12.34 16.84 -3.68
N PRO A 20 11.91 16.32 -2.49
CA PRO A 20 10.61 15.67 -2.34
C PRO A 20 9.45 16.56 -2.78
N ARG A 21 9.56 17.88 -2.57
CA ARG A 21 8.54 18.84 -2.99
C ARG A 21 8.43 18.91 -4.51
N ARG A 22 9.56 18.96 -5.23
CA ARG A 22 9.60 19.04 -6.69
C ARG A 22 9.07 17.76 -7.31
N GLU A 23 9.49 16.60 -6.80
CA GLU A 23 9.03 15.30 -7.30
C GLU A 23 7.53 15.10 -7.07
N MET A 24 7.03 15.49 -5.91
CA MET A 24 5.60 15.50 -5.62
C MET A 24 4.83 16.37 -6.61
N GLY A 25 5.27 17.59 -6.84
CA GLY A 25 4.58 18.50 -7.77
C GLY A 25 4.61 18.00 -9.21
N ALA A 26 5.74 17.45 -9.66
CA ALA A 26 5.87 16.86 -10.97
C ALA A 26 4.97 15.61 -11.14
N TYR A 27 4.94 14.72 -10.15
CA TYR A 27 4.04 13.57 -10.16
C TYR A 27 2.56 13.98 -10.25
N GLU A 28 2.15 14.96 -9.48
CA GLU A 28 0.79 15.50 -9.55
C GLU A 28 0.48 16.12 -10.93
N ALA A 29 1.46 16.80 -11.55
CA ALA A 29 1.31 17.35 -12.89
C ALA A 29 1.11 16.25 -13.95
N LEU A 30 1.88 15.14 -13.86
CA LEU A 30 1.70 13.97 -14.73
C LEU A 30 0.29 13.39 -14.63
N TRP A 31 -0.27 13.32 -13.41
CA TRP A 31 -1.64 12.85 -13.20
C TRP A 31 -2.73 13.77 -13.74
N LEU A 32 -2.41 15.04 -14.01
CA LEU A 32 -3.33 15.98 -14.64
C LEU A 32 -3.32 15.90 -16.18
N GLU A 33 -2.38 15.16 -16.78
CA GLU A 33 -2.35 14.94 -18.22
C GLU A 33 -3.60 14.16 -18.69
N LYS A 34 -4.03 14.43 -19.92
CA LYS A 34 -5.16 13.71 -20.52
C LYS A 34 -4.82 12.22 -20.66
N GLY A 35 -5.68 11.35 -20.14
CA GLY A 35 -5.48 9.89 -20.22
C GLY A 35 -4.55 9.32 -19.14
N ALA A 36 -4.09 10.13 -18.17
CA ALA A 36 -3.25 9.67 -17.07
C ALA A 36 -3.95 8.55 -16.27
N SER A 37 -3.19 7.48 -16.02
CA SER A 37 -3.60 6.30 -15.26
C SER A 37 -2.34 5.65 -14.67
N PHE A 38 -2.48 4.72 -13.71
CA PHE A 38 -1.33 3.96 -13.22
C PHE A 38 -0.59 3.24 -14.35
N LYS A 39 -1.33 2.69 -15.31
CA LYS A 39 -0.75 2.03 -16.48
C LYS A 39 0.09 3.00 -17.32
N SER A 40 -0.50 4.12 -17.77
CA SER A 40 0.21 5.06 -18.67
C SER A 40 1.40 5.74 -17.99
N ILE A 41 1.33 5.98 -16.68
CA ILE A 41 2.45 6.50 -15.90
C ILE A 41 3.54 5.44 -15.78
N ALA A 42 3.20 4.22 -15.36
CA ALA A 42 4.18 3.13 -15.28
C ALA A 42 4.87 2.84 -16.63
N GLU A 43 4.13 2.89 -17.75
CA GLU A 43 4.69 2.73 -19.10
C GLU A 43 5.67 3.86 -19.44
N LYS A 44 5.39 5.12 -19.02
CA LYS A 44 6.29 6.27 -19.20
C LYS A 44 7.62 6.05 -18.48
N PHE A 45 7.59 5.57 -17.23
CA PHE A 45 8.79 5.30 -16.43
C PHE A 45 9.50 4.00 -16.84
N ALA A 46 8.79 3.01 -17.37
CA ALA A 46 9.41 1.80 -17.90
C ALA A 46 10.33 2.08 -19.09
N ALA A 47 10.10 3.16 -19.85
CA ALA A 47 10.95 3.60 -20.95
C ALA A 47 12.29 4.19 -20.45
N ASP A 48 12.33 4.78 -19.27
CA ASP A 48 13.53 5.24 -18.57
C ASP A 48 13.46 4.91 -17.08
N PRO A 49 13.94 3.73 -16.67
CA PRO A 49 13.82 3.26 -15.29
C PRO A 49 14.60 4.07 -14.24
N LYS A 50 15.42 5.04 -14.66
CA LYS A 50 16.13 5.92 -13.73
C LYS A 50 15.49 7.31 -13.62
N ALA A 51 14.52 7.60 -14.48
CA ALA A 51 13.85 8.89 -14.48
C ALA A 51 13.08 9.14 -13.19
N LEU A 52 13.06 10.40 -12.78
CA LEU A 52 12.25 10.92 -11.70
C LEU A 52 11.04 11.68 -12.28
N PRO A 53 9.96 11.88 -11.54
CA PRO A 53 8.82 12.66 -12.01
C PRO A 53 9.20 14.03 -12.59
N SER A 54 10.20 14.70 -11.99
CA SER A 54 10.66 16.00 -12.44
C SER A 54 11.41 16.00 -13.79
N ASP A 55 11.78 14.84 -14.31
CA ASP A 55 12.43 14.75 -15.63
C ASP A 55 11.41 14.87 -16.78
N PHE A 56 10.14 14.65 -16.48
CA PHE A 56 9.03 14.71 -17.45
C PHE A 56 8.23 16.01 -17.39
N VAL A 57 8.50 16.90 -16.42
CA VAL A 57 7.63 18.05 -16.15
C VAL A 57 8.47 19.32 -16.01
N PRO A 58 8.11 20.43 -16.69
CA PRO A 58 8.80 21.70 -16.52
C PRO A 58 8.80 22.16 -15.06
N PRO A 59 9.93 22.73 -14.56
CA PRO A 59 10.06 23.13 -13.14
C PRO A 59 8.93 24.04 -12.65
N ALA A 60 8.55 25.04 -13.44
CA ALA A 60 7.46 25.96 -13.08
C ALA A 60 6.13 25.22 -12.84
N ARG A 61 5.83 24.21 -13.67
CA ARG A 61 4.61 23.42 -13.53
C ARG A 61 4.64 22.51 -12.30
N ALA A 62 5.79 21.92 -12.01
CA ALA A 62 5.98 21.14 -10.79
C ALA A 62 5.80 22.01 -9.54
N ASP A 63 6.35 23.22 -9.53
CA ASP A 63 6.22 24.17 -8.42
C ASP A 63 4.76 24.63 -8.19
N GLU A 64 4.03 24.93 -9.26
CA GLU A 64 2.59 25.25 -9.19
C GLU A 64 1.78 24.12 -8.55
N CYS A 65 1.95 22.88 -9.05
CA CYS A 65 1.25 21.71 -8.51
C CYS A 65 1.65 21.44 -7.06
N ALA A 66 2.93 21.54 -6.72
CA ALA A 66 3.39 21.36 -5.36
C ALA A 66 2.78 22.40 -4.40
N ALA A 67 2.72 23.66 -4.80
CA ALA A 67 2.11 24.73 -4.01
C ALA A 67 0.62 24.48 -3.78
N GLU A 68 -0.11 24.01 -4.81
CA GLU A 68 -1.54 23.67 -4.70
C GLU A 68 -1.74 22.48 -3.74
N VAL A 69 -0.95 21.40 -3.86
CA VAL A 69 -1.00 20.23 -2.95
C VAL A 69 -0.78 20.66 -1.51
N LEU A 70 0.28 21.41 -1.24
CA LEU A 70 0.62 21.87 0.11
C LEU A 70 -0.49 22.72 0.72
N ARG A 71 -1.08 23.63 -0.07
CA ARG A 71 -2.22 24.45 0.38
C ARG A 71 -3.43 23.58 0.74
N ILE A 72 -3.74 22.57 -0.06
CA ILE A 72 -4.86 21.68 0.18
C ILE A 72 -4.63 20.83 1.43
N LEU A 73 -3.45 20.20 1.56
CA LEU A 73 -3.12 19.37 2.71
C LEU A 73 -3.14 20.19 4.01
N LYS A 74 -2.58 21.41 3.99
CA LYS A 74 -2.65 22.34 5.12
C LYS A 74 -4.09 22.66 5.50
N GLY A 75 -4.95 22.95 4.53
CA GLY A 75 -6.37 23.21 4.74
C GLY A 75 -7.16 22.02 5.31
N ARG A 76 -6.63 20.82 5.18
CA ARG A 76 -7.17 19.56 5.74
C ARG A 76 -6.55 19.18 7.09
N GLY A 77 -5.66 20.01 7.64
CA GLY A 77 -4.96 19.73 8.89
C GLY A 77 -3.81 18.75 8.76
N VAL A 78 -3.39 18.39 7.53
CA VAL A 78 -2.23 17.56 7.29
C VAL A 78 -0.98 18.45 7.24
N HIS A 79 -0.33 18.60 8.40
CA HIS A 79 0.86 19.44 8.56
C HIS A 79 2.18 18.67 8.50
N ARG A 80 2.13 17.36 8.78
CA ARG A 80 3.29 16.47 8.74
C ARG A 80 3.00 15.29 7.83
N PHE A 81 3.74 15.19 6.75
CA PHE A 81 3.70 14.07 5.82
C PHE A 81 5.03 13.98 5.07
N GLY A 82 5.29 12.85 4.47
CA GLY A 82 6.41 12.66 3.57
C GLY A 82 5.95 12.07 2.24
N VAL A 83 6.88 12.05 1.30
CA VAL A 83 6.73 11.31 0.04
C VAL A 83 7.89 10.34 -0.15
N ARG A 84 7.64 9.25 -0.86
CA ARG A 84 8.66 8.31 -1.34
C ARG A 84 8.53 8.17 -2.83
N VAL A 85 9.65 8.33 -3.51
CA VAL A 85 9.73 8.33 -4.97
C VAL A 85 10.40 7.05 -5.41
N ASN A 86 9.84 6.37 -6.38
CA ASN A 86 10.46 5.18 -6.96
C ASN A 86 11.85 5.53 -7.51
N HIS A 87 12.78 4.61 -7.40
CA HIS A 87 14.19 4.78 -7.78
C HIS A 87 15.00 5.81 -6.94
N ALA A 88 14.42 6.31 -5.84
CA ALA A 88 15.11 7.23 -4.95
C ALA A 88 14.95 6.85 -3.48
N GLY A 89 16.04 6.98 -2.70
CA GLY A 89 16.05 6.75 -1.25
C GLY A 89 15.58 5.36 -0.85
N ASP A 90 14.80 5.32 0.22
CA ASP A 90 14.27 4.12 0.89
C ASP A 90 12.90 3.65 0.35
N TYR A 91 12.66 3.80 -0.96
CA TYR A 91 11.47 3.26 -1.60
C TYR A 91 11.50 1.71 -1.61
N PRO A 92 10.47 1.02 -1.09
CA PRO A 92 10.48 -0.44 -0.97
C PRO A 92 10.56 -1.12 -2.34
N ALA A 93 11.65 -1.86 -2.59
CA ALA A 93 11.90 -2.50 -3.88
C ALA A 93 10.76 -3.42 -4.33
N ARG A 94 10.11 -4.11 -3.37
CA ARG A 94 9.00 -5.03 -3.64
C ARG A 94 7.76 -4.37 -4.27
N LEU A 95 7.59 -3.06 -4.14
CA LEU A 95 6.49 -2.34 -4.80
C LEU A 95 6.64 -2.31 -6.33
N ARG A 96 7.85 -2.54 -6.85
CA ARG A 96 8.14 -2.65 -8.29
C ARG A 96 7.62 -3.96 -8.92
N ASP A 97 7.25 -4.95 -8.10
CA ASP A 97 6.67 -6.20 -8.57
C ASP A 97 5.21 -6.05 -9.02
N ALA A 98 4.59 -4.90 -8.73
CA ALA A 98 3.26 -4.58 -9.23
C ALA A 98 3.28 -4.47 -10.77
N ARG A 99 2.18 -4.88 -11.43
CA ARG A 99 2.05 -4.77 -12.89
C ARG A 99 2.25 -3.34 -13.39
N HIS A 100 1.81 -2.37 -12.60
CA HIS A 100 1.97 -0.94 -12.81
C HIS A 100 2.50 -0.34 -11.52
N PRO A 101 3.83 -0.30 -11.34
CA PRO A 101 4.44 0.25 -10.14
C PRO A 101 4.01 1.70 -9.90
N VAL A 102 3.87 2.06 -8.63
CA VAL A 102 3.51 3.42 -8.22
C VAL A 102 4.80 4.23 -8.13
N GLU A 103 4.87 5.38 -8.81
CA GLU A 103 6.09 6.18 -8.86
C GLU A 103 6.26 7.10 -7.65
N LEU A 104 5.17 7.39 -6.93
CA LEU A 104 5.23 8.20 -5.72
C LEU A 104 4.16 7.78 -4.71
N LEU A 105 4.58 7.65 -3.46
CA LEU A 105 3.71 7.42 -2.32
C LEU A 105 3.74 8.62 -1.38
N TYR A 106 2.59 9.00 -0.87
CA TYR A 106 2.42 9.88 0.28
C TYR A 106 2.33 9.07 1.56
N TYR A 107 2.86 9.57 2.67
CA TYR A 107 2.73 8.88 3.95
C TYR A 107 2.69 9.82 5.16
N GLN A 108 2.16 9.32 6.26
CA GLN A 108 2.24 9.90 7.60
C GLN A 108 2.65 8.81 8.60
N GLY A 109 3.52 9.15 9.55
CA GLY A 109 3.99 8.22 10.58
C GLY A 109 5.34 7.57 10.27
N ALA A 110 5.55 6.39 10.80
CA ALA A 110 6.81 5.67 10.90
C ALA A 110 7.09 4.86 9.63
N TRP A 111 7.79 5.46 8.66
CA TRP A 111 8.07 4.84 7.36
C TRP A 111 8.89 3.54 7.48
N GLU A 112 9.74 3.44 8.49
CA GLU A 112 10.56 2.28 8.78
C GLU A 112 9.77 0.99 9.03
N LEU A 113 8.47 1.09 9.26
CA LEU A 113 7.60 -0.09 9.34
C LEU A 113 7.51 -0.87 8.02
N THR A 114 7.82 -0.24 6.89
CA THR A 114 7.85 -0.90 5.58
C THR A 114 9.06 -1.84 5.41
N GLU A 115 10.10 -1.69 6.22
CA GLU A 115 11.30 -2.53 6.21
C GLU A 115 11.09 -3.85 6.95
N LYS A 116 10.06 -3.92 7.80
CA LYS A 116 9.71 -5.12 8.54
C LYS A 116 9.02 -6.15 7.66
N ARG A 117 8.93 -7.37 8.14
CA ARG A 117 8.10 -8.41 7.51
C ARG A 117 6.62 -8.00 7.62
N CYS A 118 5.97 -7.85 6.48
CA CYS A 118 4.61 -7.34 6.40
C CYS A 118 3.66 -8.39 5.84
N VAL A 119 2.51 -8.58 6.49
CA VAL A 119 1.43 -9.46 6.02
C VAL A 119 0.13 -8.68 5.92
N ALA A 120 -0.53 -8.76 4.77
CA ALA A 120 -1.84 -8.14 4.58
C ALA A 120 -2.95 -9.05 5.13
N VAL A 121 -3.85 -8.49 5.92
CA VAL A 121 -5.09 -9.15 6.37
C VAL A 121 -6.27 -8.34 5.87
N VAL A 122 -7.12 -8.96 5.04
CA VAL A 122 -8.17 -8.26 4.31
C VAL A 122 -9.46 -9.08 4.25
N GLY A 123 -10.58 -8.38 3.98
CA GLY A 123 -11.83 -9.06 3.83
C GLY A 123 -13.02 -8.17 3.49
N THR A 124 -14.20 -8.69 3.78
CA THR A 124 -15.48 -8.02 3.52
C THR A 124 -15.69 -6.82 4.43
N ARG A 125 -16.44 -5.84 3.92
CA ARG A 125 -16.91 -4.68 4.70
C ARG A 125 -18.10 -5.00 5.62
N LYS A 126 -18.73 -6.16 5.43
CA LYS A 126 -19.85 -6.66 6.22
C LYS A 126 -19.55 -8.09 6.68
N PRO A 127 -18.61 -8.27 7.62
CA PRO A 127 -18.23 -9.57 8.12
C PRO A 127 -19.28 -10.15 9.05
N THR A 128 -19.21 -11.46 9.23
CA THR A 128 -19.86 -12.15 10.35
C THR A 128 -19.10 -11.85 11.65
N ASP A 129 -19.74 -12.06 12.81
CA ASP A 129 -19.07 -11.93 14.12
C ASP A 129 -17.86 -12.89 14.21
N ASP A 130 -18.00 -14.09 13.68
CA ASP A 130 -16.92 -15.06 13.58
C ASP A 130 -15.78 -14.56 12.68
N GLY A 131 -16.12 -13.89 11.57
CA GLY A 131 -15.15 -13.26 10.68
C GLY A 131 -14.35 -12.18 11.40
N ILE A 132 -15.00 -11.33 12.18
CA ILE A 132 -14.34 -10.34 13.04
C ILE A 132 -13.38 -11.02 14.01
N GLY A 133 -13.86 -12.01 14.78
CA GLY A 133 -13.05 -12.73 15.73
C GLY A 133 -11.84 -13.44 15.12
N ARG A 134 -12.00 -14.00 13.88
CA ARG A 134 -10.88 -14.59 13.14
C ARG A 134 -9.85 -13.54 12.75
N ALA A 135 -10.27 -12.37 12.23
CA ALA A 135 -9.38 -11.29 11.84
C ALA A 135 -8.57 -10.76 13.02
N GLU A 136 -9.22 -10.55 14.17
CA GLU A 136 -8.57 -10.07 15.39
C GLU A 136 -7.54 -11.06 15.94
N ARG A 137 -7.91 -12.34 16.05
CA ARG A 137 -6.97 -13.38 16.50
C ARG A 137 -5.77 -13.49 15.59
N LEU A 138 -5.99 -13.48 14.27
CA LEU A 138 -4.91 -13.54 13.29
C LEU A 138 -3.99 -12.33 13.40
N ALA A 139 -4.55 -11.13 13.52
CA ALA A 139 -3.75 -9.90 13.67
C ALA A 139 -2.86 -9.93 14.92
N ARG A 140 -3.41 -10.36 16.08
CA ARG A 140 -2.64 -10.51 17.33
C ARG A 140 -1.51 -11.55 17.19
N GLU A 141 -1.78 -12.69 16.55
CA GLU A 141 -0.75 -13.72 16.34
C GLU A 141 0.35 -13.26 15.36
N LEU A 142 0.01 -12.55 14.30
CA LEU A 142 1.00 -11.95 13.39
C LEU A 142 1.92 -10.99 14.16
N VAL A 143 1.34 -10.07 14.92
CA VAL A 143 2.09 -9.11 15.73
C VAL A 143 3.00 -9.82 16.73
N LYS A 144 2.50 -10.83 17.45
CA LYS A 144 3.27 -11.63 18.42
C LYS A 144 4.47 -12.33 17.78
N ARG A 145 4.37 -12.66 16.49
CA ARG A 145 5.44 -13.26 15.68
C ARG A 145 6.35 -12.24 15.01
N GLY A 146 6.21 -10.95 15.34
CA GLY A 146 7.06 -9.86 14.84
C GLY A 146 6.67 -9.31 13.46
N PHE A 147 5.53 -9.71 12.90
CA PHE A 147 5.05 -9.14 11.65
C PHE A 147 4.37 -7.78 11.85
N THR A 148 4.52 -6.90 10.89
CA THR A 148 3.68 -5.71 10.75
C THR A 148 2.44 -6.08 9.94
N VAL A 149 1.27 -5.82 10.51
CA VAL A 149 -0.01 -6.11 9.87
C VAL A 149 -0.39 -4.97 8.94
N VAL A 150 -0.71 -5.31 7.68
CA VAL A 150 -1.12 -4.32 6.66
C VAL A 150 -2.59 -4.50 6.33
N SER A 151 -3.34 -3.42 6.25
CA SER A 151 -4.74 -3.48 5.80
C SER A 151 -5.19 -2.17 5.16
N GLY A 152 -6.42 -2.16 4.62
CA GLY A 152 -6.89 -1.08 3.76
C GLY A 152 -7.77 -0.04 4.46
N LEU A 153 -7.94 -0.13 5.76
CA LEU A 153 -8.78 0.78 6.55
C LEU A 153 -10.26 0.84 6.12
N ALA A 154 -10.76 -0.17 5.40
CA ALA A 154 -12.18 -0.30 5.10
C ALA A 154 -12.99 -0.70 6.36
N ALA A 155 -14.30 -0.53 6.33
CA ALA A 155 -15.17 -1.11 7.37
C ALA A 155 -15.02 -2.63 7.45
N GLY A 156 -15.40 -3.23 8.57
CA GLY A 156 -15.42 -4.68 8.77
C GLY A 156 -14.05 -5.27 9.07
N ILE A 157 -13.60 -6.22 8.27
CA ILE A 157 -12.36 -6.99 8.53
C ILE A 157 -11.14 -6.07 8.69
N ASP A 158 -10.96 -5.09 7.81
CA ASP A 158 -9.81 -4.19 7.89
C ASP A 158 -9.78 -3.39 9.20
N THR A 159 -10.95 -2.89 9.63
CA THR A 159 -11.10 -2.17 10.92
C THR A 159 -10.74 -3.05 12.10
N ALA A 160 -11.29 -4.28 12.17
CA ALA A 160 -11.01 -5.23 13.24
C ALA A 160 -9.52 -5.59 13.29
N THR A 161 -8.94 -5.82 12.11
CA THR A 161 -7.52 -6.13 11.94
C THR A 161 -6.62 -5.02 12.49
N HIS A 162 -6.87 -3.75 12.10
CA HIS A 162 -6.06 -2.63 12.59
C HIS A 162 -6.16 -2.47 14.10
N ARG A 163 -7.37 -2.51 14.66
CA ARG A 163 -7.59 -2.35 16.10
C ARG A 163 -6.84 -3.41 16.89
N ALA A 164 -6.94 -4.69 16.49
CA ALA A 164 -6.25 -5.77 17.15
C ALA A 164 -4.71 -5.68 17.02
N ALA A 165 -4.20 -5.29 15.84
CA ALA A 165 -2.76 -5.12 15.64
C ALA A 165 -2.17 -3.98 16.46
N MET A 166 -2.93 -2.91 16.71
CA MET A 166 -2.50 -1.74 17.46
C MET A 166 -2.42 -1.99 18.99
N GLU A 167 -3.04 -3.05 19.50
CA GLU A 167 -3.02 -3.35 20.94
C GLU A 167 -1.60 -3.60 21.47
N THR A 168 -0.77 -4.32 20.71
CA THR A 168 0.56 -4.76 21.16
C THR A 168 1.65 -4.69 20.09
N GLY A 169 1.33 -4.21 18.88
CA GLY A 169 2.28 -4.25 17.76
C GLY A 169 2.15 -3.12 16.77
N SER A 170 2.44 -3.43 15.53
CA SER A 170 2.55 -2.45 14.45
C SER A 170 1.55 -2.72 13.33
N THR A 171 1.01 -1.64 12.76
CA THR A 171 0.13 -1.72 11.60
C THR A 171 0.46 -0.66 10.56
N ILE A 172 0.21 -0.99 9.29
CA ILE A 172 0.28 -0.06 8.15
C ILE A 172 -1.09 0.00 7.51
N ALA A 173 -1.67 1.18 7.43
CA ALA A 173 -2.87 1.38 6.64
C ALA A 173 -2.50 1.94 5.26
N VAL A 174 -2.93 1.25 4.20
CA VAL A 174 -2.83 1.76 2.83
C VAL A 174 -4.21 2.23 2.42
N ILE A 175 -4.38 3.52 2.14
CA ILE A 175 -5.69 4.11 1.86
C ILE A 175 -5.93 4.38 0.37
N GLY A 176 -7.19 4.28 -0.06
CA GLY A 176 -7.62 4.56 -1.43
C GLY A 176 -8.09 6.00 -1.64
N THR A 177 -7.76 6.90 -0.71
CA THR A 177 -8.03 8.34 -0.75
C THR A 177 -6.74 9.14 -0.58
N PRO A 178 -6.67 10.41 -0.97
CA PRO A 178 -5.55 11.27 -0.59
C PRO A 178 -5.45 11.43 0.93
N LEU A 179 -4.27 11.81 1.42
CA LEU A 179 -4.09 12.19 2.82
C LEU A 179 -5.06 13.31 3.22
N GLY A 180 -5.63 13.20 4.42
CA GLY A 180 -6.60 14.16 4.95
C GLY A 180 -8.03 13.96 4.41
N ASP A 181 -8.29 12.95 3.59
CA ASP A 181 -9.62 12.45 3.27
C ASP A 181 -9.91 11.17 4.07
N TYR A 182 -11.12 11.05 4.57
CA TYR A 182 -11.54 9.92 5.42
C TYR A 182 -12.59 9.07 4.72
N TYR A 183 -12.25 7.79 4.51
CA TYR A 183 -13.17 6.83 3.94
C TYR A 183 -12.89 5.39 4.46
N PRO A 184 -13.87 4.75 5.08
CA PRO A 184 -15.18 5.31 5.47
C PRO A 184 -15.04 6.38 6.58
N ARG A 185 -16.03 7.25 6.73
CA ARG A 185 -15.96 8.36 7.71
C ARG A 185 -15.90 7.86 9.14
N GLU A 186 -16.49 6.71 9.41
CA GLU A 186 -16.52 6.05 10.71
C GLU A 186 -15.11 5.67 11.20
N ASN A 187 -14.17 5.48 10.30
CA ASN A 187 -12.78 5.14 10.61
C ASN A 187 -11.87 6.37 10.74
N ARG A 188 -12.42 7.58 10.82
CA ARG A 188 -11.62 8.80 10.94
C ARG A 188 -10.64 8.74 12.12
N ASP A 189 -11.13 8.45 13.31
CA ASP A 189 -10.30 8.42 14.52
C ASP A 189 -9.24 7.31 14.44
N LEU A 190 -9.58 6.16 13.84
CA LEU A 190 -8.64 5.08 13.60
C LEU A 190 -7.55 5.49 12.59
N GLN A 191 -7.93 6.17 11.50
CA GLN A 191 -6.98 6.71 10.53
C GLN A 191 -6.01 7.70 11.18
N ASP A 192 -6.53 8.62 12.02
CA ASP A 192 -5.73 9.61 12.73
C ASP A 192 -4.77 8.97 13.74
N GLN A 193 -5.20 7.92 14.46
CA GLN A 193 -4.34 7.15 15.35
C GLN A 193 -3.22 6.43 14.60
N ILE A 194 -3.54 5.79 13.48
CA ILE A 194 -2.54 5.11 12.64
C ILE A 194 -1.54 6.12 12.07
N ALA A 195 -2.00 7.27 11.58
CA ALA A 195 -1.14 8.32 11.05
C ALA A 195 -0.18 8.91 12.10
N ARG A 196 -0.57 8.92 13.39
CA ARG A 196 0.25 9.48 14.48
C ARG A 196 1.23 8.48 15.07
N HIS A 197 0.83 7.22 15.21
CA HIS A 197 1.55 6.23 16.03
C HIS A 197 2.12 5.06 15.22
N PHE A 198 1.67 4.88 13.98
CA PHE A 198 2.05 3.79 13.09
C PHE A 198 2.36 4.35 11.69
N LEU A 199 1.84 3.76 10.63
CA LEU A 199 2.08 4.23 9.27
C LEU A 199 0.80 4.25 8.43
N LEU A 200 0.50 5.41 7.86
CA LEU A 200 -0.55 5.63 6.88
C LEU A 200 0.08 5.93 5.52
N ILE A 201 -0.27 5.16 4.49
CA ILE A 201 0.24 5.31 3.12
C ILE A 201 -0.92 5.62 2.17
N SER A 202 -0.70 6.56 1.26
CA SER A 202 -1.58 6.82 0.12
C SER A 202 -0.79 6.89 -1.17
N GLN A 203 -1.28 6.21 -2.20
CA GLN A 203 -0.78 6.32 -3.58
C GLN A 203 -1.59 7.28 -4.43
N VAL A 204 -2.62 7.90 -3.85
CA VAL A 204 -3.64 8.64 -4.60
C VAL A 204 -3.16 10.04 -4.91
N PRO A 205 -3.04 10.43 -6.19
CA PRO A 205 -2.69 11.78 -6.58
C PRO A 205 -3.82 12.74 -6.21
N LEU A 206 -3.50 13.71 -5.37
CA LEU A 206 -4.48 14.58 -4.72
C LEU A 206 -5.22 15.49 -5.70
N LEU A 207 -4.50 16.07 -6.66
CA LEU A 207 -5.11 17.00 -7.62
C LEU A 207 -6.03 16.26 -8.58
N ARG A 208 -5.62 15.09 -9.08
CA ARG A 208 -6.44 14.24 -9.94
C ARG A 208 -7.71 13.80 -9.22
N TYR A 209 -7.58 13.28 -8.00
CA TYR A 209 -8.70 12.82 -7.18
C TYR A 209 -9.77 13.91 -6.98
N ARG A 210 -9.35 15.15 -6.82
CA ARG A 210 -10.26 16.29 -6.63
C ARG A 210 -10.92 16.79 -7.90
N ARG A 211 -10.23 16.66 -9.04
CA ARG A 211 -10.70 17.24 -10.33
C ARG A 211 -11.54 16.28 -11.16
N GLN A 212 -11.42 14.97 -10.91
CA GLN A 212 -12.24 14.00 -11.63
C GLN A 212 -13.57 13.74 -10.94
N PRO A 213 -14.59 13.24 -11.68
CA PRO A 213 -15.88 12.86 -11.12
C PRO A 213 -15.76 11.79 -10.01
N VAL A 214 -16.50 11.93 -8.92
CA VAL A 214 -16.46 11.04 -7.75
C VAL A 214 -16.57 9.54 -8.10
N PRO A 215 -17.43 9.09 -9.04
CA PRO A 215 -17.51 7.67 -9.40
C PRO A 215 -16.18 7.10 -9.92
N GLN A 216 -15.35 7.91 -10.58
CA GLN A 216 -14.04 7.48 -11.09
C GLN A 216 -13.04 7.24 -9.96
N ASN A 217 -13.24 7.84 -8.79
CA ASN A 217 -12.37 7.64 -7.64
C ASN A 217 -12.40 6.20 -7.10
N ARG A 218 -13.41 5.39 -7.44
CA ARG A 218 -13.48 3.97 -7.07
C ARG A 218 -12.28 3.17 -7.59
N PHE A 219 -11.71 3.59 -8.70
CA PHE A 219 -10.52 2.97 -9.28
C PHE A 219 -9.32 2.99 -8.33
N PHE A 220 -9.12 4.06 -7.57
CA PHE A 220 -8.02 4.16 -6.62
C PHE A 220 -8.07 3.12 -5.50
N PHE A 221 -9.27 2.66 -5.12
CA PHE A 221 -9.41 1.59 -4.13
C PHE A 221 -8.97 0.23 -4.67
N LEU A 222 -9.17 -0.04 -5.95
CA LEU A 222 -8.69 -1.28 -6.58
C LEU A 222 -7.18 -1.27 -6.73
N GLU A 223 -6.61 -0.19 -7.20
CA GLU A 223 -5.16 0.00 -7.33
C GLU A 223 -4.46 0.01 -5.96
N ARG A 224 -5.09 0.56 -4.92
CA ARG A 224 -4.60 0.48 -3.55
C ARG A 224 -4.43 -0.98 -3.11
N ASN A 225 -5.35 -1.86 -3.46
CA ASN A 225 -5.24 -3.27 -3.12
C ASN A 225 -4.03 -3.93 -3.82
N VAL A 226 -3.70 -3.52 -5.04
CA VAL A 226 -2.50 -3.97 -5.77
C VAL A 226 -1.23 -3.50 -5.06
N THR A 227 -1.17 -2.24 -4.66
CA THR A 227 -0.05 -1.66 -3.90
C THR A 227 0.11 -2.34 -2.54
N MET A 228 -0.99 -2.60 -1.84
CA MET A 228 -0.97 -3.27 -0.54
C MET A 228 -0.43 -4.71 -0.65
N SER A 229 -0.84 -5.43 -1.69
CA SER A 229 -0.29 -6.75 -1.99
C SER A 229 1.23 -6.68 -2.31
N ALA A 230 1.65 -5.71 -3.12
CA ALA A 230 3.07 -5.57 -3.46
C ALA A 230 3.94 -5.22 -2.25
N LEU A 231 3.42 -4.44 -1.29
CA LEU A 231 4.12 -4.06 -0.07
C LEU A 231 4.36 -5.24 0.88
N THR A 232 3.55 -6.30 0.79
CA THR A 232 3.55 -7.41 1.74
C THR A 232 4.16 -8.69 1.16
N GLU A 233 4.60 -9.61 2.02
CA GLU A 233 5.07 -10.93 1.61
C GLU A 233 3.93 -11.94 1.43
N ALA A 234 2.79 -11.66 2.07
CA ALA A 234 1.59 -12.47 1.96
C ALA A 234 0.31 -11.66 2.13
N THR A 235 -0.77 -12.18 1.58
CA THR A 235 -2.14 -11.71 1.81
C THR A 235 -2.96 -12.83 2.41
N VAL A 236 -3.67 -12.55 3.50
CA VAL A 236 -4.65 -13.46 4.11
C VAL A 236 -6.05 -12.90 3.90
N ILE A 237 -6.91 -13.66 3.23
CA ILE A 237 -8.34 -13.35 3.08
C ILE A 237 -9.12 -14.08 4.19
N VAL A 238 -9.72 -13.28 5.07
CA VAL A 238 -10.50 -13.79 6.21
C VAL A 238 -11.92 -14.17 5.80
N GLU A 239 -12.57 -13.27 5.08
CA GLU A 239 -13.94 -13.43 4.58
C GLU A 239 -14.16 -12.49 3.39
N ALA A 240 -14.75 -12.97 2.30
CA ALA A 240 -15.06 -12.13 1.14
C ALA A 240 -16.30 -12.64 0.40
N SER A 241 -17.06 -11.73 -0.21
CA SER A 241 -18.17 -12.09 -1.10
C SER A 241 -17.67 -12.39 -2.52
N GLU A 242 -18.53 -12.98 -3.34
CA GLU A 242 -18.22 -13.37 -4.73
C GLU A 242 -17.77 -12.18 -5.59
N THR A 243 -18.23 -10.96 -5.31
CA THR A 243 -17.93 -9.73 -6.06
C THR A 243 -17.02 -8.78 -5.29
N SER A 244 -16.33 -9.25 -4.25
CA SER A 244 -15.49 -8.41 -3.40
C SER A 244 -14.30 -7.79 -4.14
N GLY A 245 -14.02 -6.52 -3.84
CA GLY A 245 -12.77 -5.86 -4.26
C GLY A 245 -11.50 -6.53 -3.72
N THR A 246 -11.61 -7.32 -2.66
CA THR A 246 -10.54 -8.17 -2.10
C THR A 246 -9.97 -9.14 -3.14
N LEU A 247 -10.82 -9.61 -4.09
CA LEU A 247 -10.35 -10.50 -5.16
C LEU A 247 -9.38 -9.83 -6.14
N THR A 248 -9.36 -8.50 -6.21
CA THR A 248 -8.31 -7.77 -6.95
C THR A 248 -6.96 -7.92 -6.26
N GLN A 249 -6.93 -7.87 -4.94
CA GLN A 249 -5.70 -8.13 -4.18
C GLN A 249 -5.25 -9.58 -4.29
N ALA A 250 -6.18 -10.54 -4.27
CA ALA A 250 -5.87 -11.95 -4.47
C ALA A 250 -5.16 -12.20 -5.82
N ARG A 251 -5.71 -11.64 -6.91
CA ARG A 251 -5.06 -11.71 -8.24
C ARG A 251 -3.69 -11.04 -8.25
N ALA A 252 -3.57 -9.88 -7.60
CA ALA A 252 -2.31 -9.15 -7.51
C ALA A 252 -1.27 -9.95 -6.72
N ALA A 253 -1.65 -10.59 -5.60
CA ALA A 253 -0.75 -11.40 -4.79
C ALA A 253 -0.14 -12.54 -5.60
N LEU A 254 -0.95 -13.30 -6.33
CA LEU A 254 -0.46 -14.37 -7.19
C LEU A 254 0.44 -13.85 -8.32
N TYR A 255 0.04 -12.76 -8.98
CA TYR A 255 0.84 -12.15 -10.05
C TYR A 255 2.22 -11.67 -9.56
N GLN A 256 2.28 -11.14 -8.34
CA GLN A 256 3.48 -10.59 -7.71
C GLN A 256 4.32 -11.67 -7.00
N GLY A 257 3.95 -12.95 -7.09
CA GLY A 257 4.61 -14.05 -6.40
C GLY A 257 4.49 -14.01 -4.88
N ARG A 258 3.44 -13.33 -4.35
CA ARG A 258 3.16 -13.29 -2.92
C ARG A 258 2.35 -14.52 -2.51
N LYS A 259 2.54 -14.98 -1.28
CA LYS A 259 1.71 -16.04 -0.73
C LYS A 259 0.27 -15.52 -0.54
N LEU A 260 -0.69 -16.30 -1.00
CA LEU A 260 -2.12 -16.01 -0.84
C LEU A 260 -2.75 -17.08 0.04
N PHE A 261 -3.20 -16.68 1.21
CA PHE A 261 -3.91 -17.54 2.14
C PHE A 261 -5.40 -17.23 2.12
N ILE A 262 -6.23 -18.27 2.13
CA ILE A 262 -7.68 -18.14 2.19
C ILE A 262 -8.17 -18.99 3.35
N LEU A 263 -8.86 -18.38 4.33
CA LEU A 263 -9.36 -19.12 5.46
C LEU A 263 -10.43 -20.14 5.04
N ASN A 264 -10.42 -21.30 5.67
CA ASN A 264 -11.28 -22.45 5.37
C ASN A 264 -12.76 -22.08 5.32
N SER A 265 -13.21 -21.18 6.18
CA SER A 265 -14.60 -20.69 6.22
C SER A 265 -15.09 -20.08 4.89
N CYS A 266 -14.19 -19.63 4.01
CA CYS A 266 -14.57 -19.19 2.67
C CYS A 266 -14.92 -20.38 1.74
N PHE A 267 -14.33 -21.55 1.97
CA PHE A 267 -14.58 -22.76 1.19
C PHE A 267 -15.84 -23.52 1.63
N GLU A 268 -16.29 -23.29 2.85
CA GLU A 268 -17.50 -23.91 3.42
C GLU A 268 -18.80 -23.22 2.95
N ARG A 269 -18.67 -22.10 2.26
CA ARG A 269 -19.79 -21.34 1.72
C ARG A 269 -20.13 -21.81 0.31
N GLU A 270 -21.30 -22.39 0.13
CA GLU A 270 -21.79 -22.91 -1.16
C GLU A 270 -22.06 -21.81 -2.21
N ASP A 271 -22.29 -20.55 -1.76
CA ASP A 271 -22.53 -19.40 -2.63
C ASP A 271 -21.24 -18.76 -3.18
N LEU A 272 -20.05 -19.31 -2.85
CA LEU A 272 -18.75 -18.80 -3.29
C LEU A 272 -18.04 -19.78 -4.23
N THR A 273 -17.64 -19.28 -5.38
CA THR A 273 -16.86 -20.06 -6.37
C THR A 273 -15.38 -19.66 -6.40
N TRP A 274 -15.08 -18.43 -5.95
CA TRP A 274 -13.74 -17.89 -6.03
C TRP A 274 -12.70 -18.62 -5.16
N PRO A 275 -13.00 -19.20 -3.96
CA PRO A 275 -11.97 -19.85 -3.15
C PRO A 275 -11.29 -21.00 -3.88
N ALA A 276 -12.08 -21.93 -4.43
CA ALA A 276 -11.57 -23.08 -5.18
C ALA A 276 -10.80 -22.64 -6.45
N ARG A 277 -11.28 -21.59 -7.12
CA ARG A 277 -10.60 -21.04 -8.30
C ARG A 277 -9.20 -20.47 -7.96
N PHE A 278 -9.05 -19.77 -6.83
CA PHE A 278 -7.74 -19.27 -6.40
C PHE A 278 -6.85 -20.37 -5.84
N GLU A 279 -7.40 -21.37 -5.15
CA GLU A 279 -6.66 -22.56 -4.71
C GLU A 279 -6.03 -23.28 -5.90
N ALA A 280 -6.78 -23.49 -6.98
CA ALA A 280 -6.26 -24.05 -8.24
C ALA A 280 -5.16 -23.19 -8.90
N GLN A 281 -5.05 -21.92 -8.55
CA GLN A 281 -4.01 -20.99 -9.02
C GLN A 281 -2.82 -20.85 -8.05
N GLY A 282 -2.81 -21.61 -6.95
CA GLY A 282 -1.72 -21.62 -5.99
C GLY A 282 -2.00 -20.89 -4.67
N ALA A 283 -3.24 -20.47 -4.41
CA ALA A 283 -3.61 -20.01 -3.08
C ALA A 283 -3.63 -21.17 -2.07
N ILE A 284 -3.27 -20.88 -0.85
CA ILE A 284 -3.19 -21.85 0.25
C ILE A 284 -4.50 -21.78 1.04
N ARG A 285 -5.24 -22.88 1.07
CA ARG A 285 -6.39 -23.04 1.94
C ARG A 285 -5.91 -23.25 3.37
N VAL A 286 -6.35 -22.40 4.30
CA VAL A 286 -5.95 -22.43 5.72
C VAL A 286 -7.06 -23.07 6.54
N ARG A 287 -6.85 -24.30 7.01
CA ARG A 287 -7.71 -25.01 7.94
C ARG A 287 -7.33 -24.73 9.38
N GLU A 288 -5.99 -24.71 9.62
CA GLU A 288 -5.41 -24.44 10.92
C GLU A 288 -4.41 -23.28 10.83
N PRO A 289 -4.32 -22.42 11.85
CA PRO A 289 -3.43 -21.25 11.83
C PRO A 289 -1.95 -21.60 11.56
N ASP A 290 -1.50 -22.78 11.99
CA ASP A 290 -0.12 -23.24 11.80
C ASP A 290 0.29 -23.39 10.33
N GLU A 291 -0.68 -23.55 9.43
CA GLU A 291 -0.40 -23.62 7.98
C GLU A 291 0.11 -22.27 7.44
N ILE A 292 -0.32 -21.16 8.02
CA ILE A 292 0.20 -19.83 7.68
C ILE A 292 1.66 -19.73 8.14
N TRP A 293 1.94 -20.13 9.36
CA TRP A 293 3.27 -19.99 9.96
C TRP A 293 4.30 -20.84 9.23
N LYS A 294 4.00 -22.12 9.01
CA LYS A 294 4.87 -23.03 8.24
C LYS A 294 5.18 -22.54 6.83
N ALA A 295 4.28 -21.78 6.25
CA ALA A 295 4.49 -21.23 4.93
C ALA A 295 5.26 -19.90 4.97
N LEU A 296 5.18 -19.12 6.06
CA LEU A 296 5.89 -17.84 6.20
C LEU A 296 7.32 -18.01 6.70
N ASP A 297 7.62 -19.10 7.42
CA ASP A 297 8.98 -19.45 7.87
C ASP A 297 9.82 -19.96 6.69
#